data_36054c631a02f95259d41b1fb7dbfb48
#
_entry.id   36054c631a02f95259d41b1fb7dbfb48
#
_cell.length_a   1.000
_cell.length_b   1.000
_cell.length_c   1.000
_cell.angle_alpha   90.00
_cell.angle_beta   90.00
_cell.angle_gamma   90.00
#
_symmetry.space_group_name_H-M   'P 1'
#
loop_
_entity.id
_entity.type
_entity.pdbx_description
1 polymer ?
#
loop_
_entity_poly.entity_id
_entity_poly.type
_entity_poly.pdbx_seq_one_letter_code
_entity_poly.pdbx_strand_id
1 'polypeptide(L)'
;QQLLGLDKVLLIPAAIPPHKAVAEGSPDGETRLALTKLAIAGEAGMEVSRIELDRPGPSYTVDTLRTLRECYPQDALYLLMGTDMFLSFFQWRDPEHIARLAVPVCMARVRTDEALSAQLLAQQAAMEAAFGVRPIVLQNDCLEISSTEARRLLFFGIADEVLHPDVRSMIERENLYGVGGKYHALPFDELRRAAELLARPRCHRKAEQLRAA
;
A
#
# COMPACT_ATOMS: atom_id res chain seq x y z
N GLN A 1 5.34 9.38 5.27
CA GLN A 1 5.74 10.76 5.09
C GLN A 1 6.61 11.21 6.27
N GLN A 2 6.07 11.29 7.50
CA GLN A 2 6.75 11.84 8.68
C GLN A 2 8.06 11.13 9.04
N LEU A 3 8.11 9.80 9.03
CA LEU A 3 9.31 9.02 9.41
C LEU A 3 10.52 9.26 8.52
N LEU A 4 10.31 9.65 7.28
CA LEU A 4 11.38 9.93 6.30
C LEU A 4 11.52 11.42 5.98
N GLY A 5 10.68 12.28 6.56
CA GLY A 5 10.67 13.70 6.24
C GLY A 5 10.31 13.98 4.77
N LEU A 6 9.43 13.19 4.17
CA LEU A 6 9.06 13.35 2.77
C LEU A 6 8.14 14.56 2.58
N ASP A 7 8.46 15.42 1.63
CA ASP A 7 7.62 16.56 1.26
C ASP A 7 6.30 16.10 0.67
N LYS A 8 6.34 15.01 -0.13
CA LYS A 8 5.18 14.51 -0.85
C LYS A 8 5.18 12.97 -0.90
N VAL A 9 3.98 12.38 -0.86
CA VAL A 9 3.72 10.97 -1.15
C VAL A 9 2.76 10.88 -2.33
N LEU A 10 3.19 10.22 -3.41
CA LEU A 10 2.36 9.93 -4.57
C LEU A 10 1.72 8.55 -4.44
N LEU A 11 0.40 8.48 -4.48
CA LEU A 11 -0.34 7.23 -4.61
C LEU A 11 -0.68 7.02 -6.07
N ILE A 12 -0.22 5.90 -6.63
CA ILE A 12 -0.31 5.61 -8.06
C ILE A 12 -1.10 4.32 -8.27
N PRO A 13 -2.40 4.40 -8.59
CA PRO A 13 -3.18 3.21 -8.91
C PRO A 13 -2.68 2.56 -10.21
N ALA A 14 -2.34 1.26 -10.12
CA ALA A 14 -1.87 0.50 -11.28
C ALA A 14 -2.97 0.37 -12.34
N ALA A 15 -2.65 0.56 -13.64
CA ALA A 15 -3.59 0.25 -14.71
C ALA A 15 -3.79 -1.26 -14.82
N ILE A 16 -2.73 -1.98 -15.16
CA ILE A 16 -2.70 -3.45 -15.27
C ILE A 16 -1.53 -3.95 -14.42
N PRO A 17 -1.79 -4.50 -13.20
CA PRO A 17 -0.73 -5.04 -12.36
C PRO A 17 -0.01 -6.20 -13.06
N PRO A 18 1.34 -6.19 -13.19
CA PRO A 18 2.06 -7.22 -13.93
C PRO A 18 2.13 -8.58 -13.21
N HIS A 19 2.00 -8.60 -11.89
CA HIS A 19 2.22 -9.77 -11.05
C HIS A 19 0.96 -10.31 -10.39
N LYS A 20 -0.18 -9.69 -10.63
CA LYS A 20 -1.43 -10.08 -9.96
C LYS A 20 -2.60 -9.98 -10.92
N ALA A 21 -3.29 -11.08 -11.12
CA ALA A 21 -4.59 -11.03 -11.79
C ALA A 21 -5.51 -10.11 -10.97
N VAL A 22 -6.17 -9.18 -11.66
CA VAL A 22 -7.20 -8.35 -11.04
C VAL A 22 -8.32 -9.29 -10.60
N ALA A 23 -8.66 -9.29 -9.32
CA ALA A 23 -9.73 -10.15 -8.81
C ALA A 23 -11.04 -9.84 -9.55
N GLU A 24 -11.82 -10.88 -9.85
CA GLU A 24 -13.13 -10.73 -10.45
C GLU A 24 -13.99 -9.76 -9.62
N GLY A 25 -14.70 -8.85 -10.27
CA GLY A 25 -15.48 -7.80 -9.62
C GLY A 25 -14.65 -6.63 -9.05
N SER A 26 -13.34 -6.57 -9.30
CA SER A 26 -12.55 -5.39 -8.95
C SER A 26 -12.91 -4.22 -9.85
N PRO A 27 -13.01 -2.99 -9.29
CA PRO A 27 -13.28 -1.79 -10.06
C PRO A 27 -12.19 -1.52 -11.11
N ASP A 28 -12.58 -0.82 -12.16
CA ASP A 28 -11.64 -0.33 -13.18
C ASP A 28 -10.62 0.68 -12.63
N GLY A 29 -9.69 1.12 -13.46
CA GLY A 29 -8.62 2.04 -13.06
C GLY A 29 -9.13 3.40 -12.60
N GLU A 30 -10.14 3.95 -13.29
CA GLU A 30 -10.71 5.27 -12.96
C GLU A 30 -11.46 5.23 -11.64
N THR A 31 -12.22 4.19 -11.39
CA THR A 31 -12.91 3.97 -10.11
C THR A 31 -11.90 3.81 -8.96
N ARG A 32 -10.80 3.05 -9.18
CA ARG A 32 -9.74 2.92 -8.16
C ARG A 32 -9.02 4.25 -7.91
N LEU A 33 -8.82 5.07 -8.95
CA LEU A 33 -8.29 6.43 -8.82
C LEU A 33 -9.21 7.31 -7.97
N ALA A 34 -10.52 7.26 -8.21
CA ALA A 34 -11.52 8.01 -7.44
C ALA A 34 -11.53 7.57 -5.96
N LEU A 35 -11.54 6.26 -5.69
CA LEU A 35 -11.45 5.72 -4.32
C LEU A 35 -10.16 6.17 -3.61
N THR A 36 -9.02 6.18 -4.33
CA THR A 36 -7.75 6.63 -3.76
C THR A 36 -7.78 8.12 -3.42
N LYS A 37 -8.38 8.96 -4.27
CA LYS A 37 -8.58 10.40 -3.98
C LYS A 37 -9.43 10.62 -2.73
N LEU A 38 -10.51 9.86 -2.56
CA LEU A 38 -11.35 9.92 -1.36
C LEU A 38 -10.58 9.48 -0.12
N ALA A 39 -9.75 8.45 -0.23
CA ALA A 39 -8.99 7.91 0.90
C ALA A 39 -7.96 8.89 1.47
N ILE A 40 -7.46 9.83 0.67
CA ILE A 40 -6.47 10.84 1.09
C ILE A 40 -7.06 12.25 1.15
N ALA A 41 -8.36 12.40 1.07
CA ALA A 41 -9.00 13.71 1.13
C ALA A 41 -8.68 14.42 2.46
N GLY A 42 -8.07 15.60 2.37
CA GLY A 42 -7.63 16.37 3.54
C GLY A 42 -6.24 16.00 4.11
N GLU A 43 -5.57 14.97 3.58
CA GLU A 43 -4.22 14.58 4.01
C GLU A 43 -3.16 15.45 3.32
N ALA A 44 -2.53 16.34 4.08
CA ALA A 44 -1.48 17.22 3.56
C ALA A 44 -0.26 16.43 3.07
N GLY A 45 0.28 16.78 1.91
CA GLY A 45 1.46 16.14 1.33
C GLY A 45 1.18 14.77 0.70
N MET A 46 -0.10 14.37 0.55
CA MET A 46 -0.49 13.19 -0.22
C MET A 46 -1.19 13.60 -1.52
N GLU A 47 -0.79 13.01 -2.62
CA GLU A 47 -1.37 13.26 -3.94
C GLU A 47 -1.64 11.94 -4.67
N VAL A 48 -2.63 11.95 -5.55
CA VAL A 48 -2.90 10.81 -6.43
C VAL A 48 -2.43 11.13 -7.83
N SER A 49 -1.62 10.24 -8.40
CA SER A 49 -1.14 10.36 -9.78
C SER A 49 -1.80 9.29 -10.66
N ARG A 50 -2.18 9.68 -11.86
CA ARG A 50 -2.74 8.77 -12.86
C ARG A 50 -1.73 8.27 -13.91
N ILE A 51 -0.45 8.50 -13.64
CA ILE A 51 0.68 8.21 -14.55
C ILE A 51 0.67 6.79 -15.15
N GLU A 52 0.20 5.79 -14.39
CA GLU A 52 0.07 4.42 -14.88
C GLU A 52 -1.22 4.18 -15.65
N LEU A 53 -2.30 4.90 -15.32
CA LEU A 53 -3.57 4.80 -16.05
C LEU A 53 -3.48 5.44 -17.43
N ASP A 54 -2.66 6.49 -17.58
CA ASP A 54 -2.45 7.20 -18.84
C ASP A 54 -1.45 6.48 -19.77
N ARG A 55 -0.76 5.45 -19.26
CA ARG A 55 0.20 4.66 -20.03
C ARG A 55 -0.43 3.33 -20.47
N PRO A 56 -0.34 2.96 -21.76
CA PRO A 56 -0.83 1.67 -22.23
C PRO A 56 0.05 0.51 -21.73
N GLY A 57 -0.58 -0.64 -21.50
CA GLY A 57 0.12 -1.89 -21.14
C GLY A 57 0.30 -2.10 -19.63
N PRO A 58 1.11 -3.09 -19.25
CA PRO A 58 1.35 -3.43 -17.85
C PRO A 58 2.07 -2.33 -17.07
N SER A 59 1.68 -2.13 -15.82
CA SER A 59 2.21 -1.13 -14.90
C SER A 59 3.53 -1.60 -14.27
N TYR A 60 4.62 -1.59 -15.03
CA TYR A 60 5.93 -1.91 -14.47
C TYR A 60 6.51 -0.71 -13.71
N THR A 61 6.98 -0.95 -12.49
CA THR A 61 7.53 0.07 -11.60
C THR A 61 8.71 0.81 -12.23
N VAL A 62 9.58 0.14 -12.96
CA VAL A 62 10.73 0.78 -13.63
C VAL A 62 10.29 1.86 -14.63
N ASP A 63 9.22 1.60 -15.38
CA ASP A 63 8.71 2.56 -16.36
C ASP A 63 8.04 3.76 -15.67
N THR A 64 7.35 3.51 -14.57
CA THR A 64 6.75 4.56 -13.73
C THR A 64 7.83 5.46 -13.11
N LEU A 65 8.90 4.88 -12.58
CA LEU A 65 10.02 5.64 -12.01
C LEU A 65 10.80 6.44 -13.07
N ARG A 66 10.95 5.93 -14.30
CA ARG A 66 11.54 6.69 -15.41
C ARG A 66 10.73 7.95 -15.69
N THR A 67 9.41 7.82 -15.83
CA THR A 67 8.53 8.98 -16.05
C THR A 67 8.55 9.95 -14.85
N LEU A 68 8.57 9.44 -13.63
CA LEU A 68 8.67 10.28 -12.43
C LEU A 68 10.02 11.02 -12.40
N ARG A 69 11.13 10.40 -12.82
CA ARG A 69 12.43 11.06 -12.89
C ARG A 69 12.46 12.19 -13.92
N GLU A 70 11.71 12.05 -15.01
CA GLU A 70 11.55 13.14 -16.00
C GLU A 70 10.73 14.30 -15.42
N CYS A 71 9.66 13.99 -14.66
CA CYS A 71 8.83 15.01 -14.00
C CYS A 71 9.52 15.69 -12.82
N TYR A 72 10.38 14.96 -12.09
CA TYR A 72 11.07 15.39 -10.88
C TYR A 72 12.57 15.15 -10.98
N PRO A 73 13.28 15.85 -11.87
CA PRO A 73 14.69 15.55 -12.19
C PRO A 73 15.66 15.78 -11.05
N GLN A 74 15.34 16.66 -10.11
CA GLN A 74 16.19 17.03 -8.98
C GLN A 74 15.76 16.42 -7.64
N ASP A 75 14.57 15.80 -7.58
CA ASP A 75 14.00 15.31 -6.33
C ASP A 75 14.58 13.95 -5.96
N ALA A 76 14.72 13.68 -4.67
CA ALA A 76 15.00 12.35 -4.17
C ALA A 76 13.73 11.50 -4.22
N LEU A 77 13.75 10.43 -5.01
CA LEU A 77 12.63 9.51 -5.11
C LEU A 77 12.79 8.34 -4.14
N TYR A 78 11.73 8.00 -3.45
CA TYR A 78 11.64 6.86 -2.53
C TYR A 78 10.52 5.92 -2.98
N LEU A 79 10.83 4.63 -3.15
CA LEU A 79 9.85 3.61 -3.51
C LEU A 79 9.39 2.88 -2.25
N LEU A 80 8.20 3.25 -1.75
CA LEU A 80 7.61 2.66 -0.56
C LEU A 80 6.95 1.32 -0.90
N MET A 81 7.29 0.26 -0.16
CA MET A 81 6.73 -1.06 -0.38
C MET A 81 6.55 -1.84 0.93
N GLY A 82 5.61 -2.78 0.94
CA GLY A 82 5.46 -3.72 2.05
C GLY A 82 6.52 -4.82 2.03
N THR A 83 6.59 -5.58 3.12
CA THR A 83 7.56 -6.65 3.36
C THR A 83 7.62 -7.67 2.22
N ASP A 84 6.47 -8.17 1.75
CA ASP A 84 6.42 -9.20 0.70
C ASP A 84 7.02 -8.70 -0.62
N MET A 85 6.72 -7.46 -0.97
CA MET A 85 7.25 -6.80 -2.16
C MET A 85 8.75 -6.54 -2.04
N PHE A 86 9.23 -6.17 -0.86
CA PHE A 86 10.65 -5.98 -0.58
C PHE A 86 11.44 -7.28 -0.70
N LEU A 87 10.94 -8.37 -0.12
CA LEU A 87 11.60 -9.69 -0.18
C LEU A 87 11.61 -10.27 -1.60
N SER A 88 10.62 -9.94 -2.44
CA SER A 88 10.56 -10.36 -3.84
C SER A 88 11.22 -9.40 -4.84
N PHE A 89 11.89 -8.35 -4.39
CA PHE A 89 12.40 -7.26 -5.23
C PHE A 89 13.29 -7.71 -6.38
N PHE A 90 14.15 -8.70 -6.17
CA PHE A 90 15.03 -9.26 -7.22
C PHE A 90 14.26 -9.94 -8.38
N GLN A 91 12.99 -10.27 -8.18
CA GLN A 91 12.13 -10.88 -9.20
C GLN A 91 11.40 -9.82 -10.05
N TRP A 92 11.54 -8.53 -9.71
CA TRP A 92 10.89 -7.45 -10.44
C TRP A 92 11.57 -7.21 -11.79
N ARG A 93 10.85 -6.56 -12.68
CA ARG A 93 11.42 -6.18 -13.97
C ARG A 93 12.47 -5.08 -13.77
N ASP A 94 13.72 -5.36 -14.16
CA ASP A 94 14.85 -4.43 -14.09
C ASP A 94 15.08 -3.83 -12.67
N PRO A 95 15.31 -4.68 -11.65
CA PRO A 95 15.41 -4.23 -10.27
C PRO A 95 16.62 -3.32 -10.01
N GLU A 96 17.71 -3.51 -10.75
CA GLU A 96 18.89 -2.66 -10.68
C GLU A 96 18.56 -1.22 -11.09
N HIS A 97 17.83 -1.05 -12.19
CA HIS A 97 17.44 0.28 -12.66
C HIS A 97 16.43 0.94 -11.70
N ILE A 98 15.50 0.16 -11.13
CA ILE A 98 14.60 0.64 -10.08
C ILE A 98 15.40 1.22 -8.90
N ALA A 99 16.41 0.47 -8.40
CA ALA A 99 17.22 0.88 -7.26
C ALA A 99 18.06 2.13 -7.56
N ARG A 100 18.46 2.33 -8.82
CA ARG A 100 19.16 3.57 -9.26
C ARG A 100 18.25 4.79 -9.37
N LEU A 101 16.98 4.59 -9.73
CA LEU A 101 16.01 5.68 -9.90
C LEU A 101 15.41 6.15 -8.60
N ALA A 102 15.20 5.25 -7.64
CA ALA A 102 14.57 5.55 -6.35
C ALA A 102 15.18 4.70 -5.24
N VAL A 103 15.27 5.25 -4.04
CA VAL A 103 15.68 4.49 -2.85
C VAL A 103 14.56 3.54 -2.44
N PRO A 104 14.78 2.21 -2.44
CA PRO A 104 13.78 1.26 -1.97
C PRO A 104 13.56 1.40 -0.46
N VAL A 105 12.30 1.45 -0.04
CA VAL A 105 11.92 1.57 1.38
C VAL A 105 10.94 0.45 1.72
N CYS A 106 11.36 -0.45 2.60
CA CYS A 106 10.50 -1.45 3.19
C CYS A 106 9.76 -0.87 4.41
N MET A 107 8.45 -0.88 4.37
CA MET A 107 7.62 -0.56 5.53
C MET A 107 7.31 -1.86 6.27
N ALA A 108 8.19 -2.26 7.20
CA ALA A 108 8.04 -3.45 8.00
C ALA A 108 7.07 -3.19 9.17
N ARG A 109 6.33 -4.23 9.58
CA ARG A 109 5.46 -4.17 10.75
C ARG A 109 6.30 -4.13 12.03
N VAL A 110 5.87 -3.38 13.03
CA VAL A 110 6.55 -3.27 14.33
C VAL A 110 6.72 -4.65 15.03
N ARG A 111 5.77 -5.56 14.82
CA ARG A 111 5.79 -6.92 15.39
C ARG A 111 6.43 -7.95 14.45
N THR A 112 7.48 -7.57 13.77
CA THR A 112 8.28 -8.51 12.97
C THR A 112 8.99 -9.48 13.92
N ASP A 113 8.85 -10.78 13.71
CA ASP A 113 9.60 -11.78 14.47
C ASP A 113 11.10 -11.77 14.10
N GLU A 114 11.93 -12.45 14.89
CA GLU A 114 13.37 -12.48 14.66
C GLU A 114 13.74 -13.07 13.30
N ALA A 115 12.99 -14.08 12.83
CA ALA A 115 13.26 -14.73 11.55
C ALA A 115 13.00 -13.78 10.38
N LEU A 116 11.87 -13.05 10.40
CA LEU A 116 11.55 -12.04 9.39
C LEU A 116 12.52 -10.85 9.45
N SER A 117 12.91 -10.43 10.67
CA SER A 117 13.92 -9.38 10.85
C SER A 117 15.24 -9.76 10.21
N ALA A 118 15.70 -11.00 10.40
CA ALA A 118 16.92 -11.51 9.78
C ALA A 118 16.81 -11.57 8.25
N GLN A 119 15.65 -11.98 7.71
CA GLN A 119 15.39 -11.98 6.26
C GLN A 119 15.44 -10.57 5.67
N LEU A 120 14.85 -9.58 6.33
CA LEU A 120 14.86 -8.19 5.89
C LEU A 120 16.28 -7.61 5.87
N LEU A 121 17.10 -7.89 6.89
CA LEU A 121 18.49 -7.47 6.95
C LEU A 121 19.33 -8.17 5.86
N ALA A 122 19.13 -9.45 5.63
CA ALA A 122 19.81 -10.19 4.57
C ALA A 122 19.44 -9.64 3.18
N GLN A 123 18.16 -9.37 2.94
CA GLN A 123 17.69 -8.77 1.70
C GLN A 123 18.28 -7.36 1.49
N GLN A 124 18.32 -6.52 2.53
CA GLN A 124 18.93 -5.20 2.51
C GLN A 124 20.42 -5.28 2.11
N ALA A 125 21.17 -6.17 2.76
CA ALA A 125 22.58 -6.37 2.44
C ALA A 125 22.80 -6.90 1.01
N ALA A 126 21.97 -7.83 0.55
CA ALA A 126 22.00 -8.36 -0.81
C ALA A 126 21.73 -7.29 -1.86
N MET A 127 20.75 -6.41 -1.64
CA MET A 127 20.43 -5.29 -2.55
C MET A 127 21.55 -4.25 -2.55
N GLU A 128 22.14 -3.93 -1.40
CA GLU A 128 23.28 -3.02 -1.29
C GLU A 128 24.49 -3.58 -2.07
N ALA A 129 24.80 -4.85 -1.91
CA ALA A 129 25.89 -5.52 -2.63
C ALA A 129 25.65 -5.59 -4.14
N ALA A 130 24.42 -5.86 -4.56
CA ALA A 130 24.09 -6.04 -5.98
C ALA A 130 23.96 -4.69 -6.74
N PHE A 131 23.38 -3.68 -6.10
CA PHE A 131 22.98 -2.44 -6.78
C PHE A 131 23.74 -1.19 -6.32
N GLY A 132 24.56 -1.31 -5.27
CA GLY A 132 25.29 -0.16 -4.69
C GLY A 132 24.39 0.85 -3.97
N VAL A 133 23.11 0.51 -3.75
CA VAL A 133 22.13 1.35 -3.08
C VAL A 133 21.63 0.61 -1.85
N ARG A 134 21.78 1.22 -0.67
CA ARG A 134 21.28 0.65 0.58
C ARG A 134 19.82 0.98 0.76
N PRO A 135 18.91 -0.02 0.73
CA PRO A 135 17.50 0.19 1.01
C PRO A 135 17.28 0.64 2.46
N ILE A 136 16.15 1.27 2.71
CA ILE A 136 15.73 1.64 4.06
C ILE A 136 14.70 0.62 4.55
N VAL A 137 14.89 0.09 5.75
CA VAL A 137 13.90 -0.75 6.44
C VAL A 137 13.34 0.06 7.60
N LEU A 138 12.07 0.46 7.49
CA LEU A 138 11.35 1.19 8.51
C LEU A 138 10.46 0.23 9.29
N GLN A 139 10.55 0.30 10.61
CA GLN A 139 9.56 -0.30 11.48
C GLN A 139 8.46 0.73 11.72
N ASN A 140 7.25 0.42 11.31
CA ASN A 140 6.11 1.31 11.48
C ASN A 140 4.91 0.57 12.05
N ASP A 141 4.16 1.29 12.86
CA ASP A 141 2.86 0.83 13.28
C ASP A 141 1.93 0.83 12.05
N CYS A 142 1.36 -0.30 11.74
CA CYS A 142 0.40 -0.44 10.64
C CYS A 142 -0.83 -1.20 11.08
N LEU A 143 -1.96 -0.89 10.46
CA LEU A 143 -3.14 -1.72 10.59
C LEU A 143 -2.88 -3.05 9.87
N GLU A 144 -2.85 -4.14 10.64
CA GLU A 144 -2.62 -5.48 10.09
C GLU A 144 -3.88 -6.03 9.42
N ILE A 145 -4.20 -5.46 8.25
CA ILE A 145 -5.34 -5.89 7.45
C ILE A 145 -4.92 -6.08 5.99
N SER A 146 -5.34 -7.19 5.40
CA SER A 146 -5.21 -7.41 3.96
C SER A 146 -6.40 -6.81 3.19
N SER A 147 -6.22 -6.56 1.89
CA SER A 147 -7.33 -6.14 1.03
C SER A 147 -8.47 -7.16 0.98
N THR A 148 -8.18 -8.44 1.19
CA THR A 148 -9.20 -9.50 1.26
C THR A 148 -10.00 -9.38 2.55
N GLU A 149 -9.34 -9.13 3.67
CA GLU A 149 -9.99 -8.91 4.97
C GLU A 149 -10.81 -7.62 4.96
N ALA A 150 -10.28 -6.51 4.39
CA ALA A 150 -11.03 -5.27 4.26
C ALA A 150 -12.32 -5.46 3.43
N ARG A 151 -12.27 -6.21 2.32
CA ARG A 151 -13.47 -6.55 1.52
C ARG A 151 -14.46 -7.42 2.30
N ARG A 152 -13.99 -8.34 3.13
CA ARG A 152 -14.88 -9.11 4.03
C ARG A 152 -15.56 -8.21 5.03
N LEU A 153 -14.84 -7.31 5.69
CA LEU A 153 -15.43 -6.35 6.61
C LEU A 153 -16.48 -5.46 5.93
N LEU A 154 -16.21 -5.03 4.70
CA LEU A 154 -17.18 -4.31 3.86
C LEU A 154 -18.45 -5.14 3.59
N PHE A 155 -18.27 -6.39 3.16
CA PHE A 155 -19.39 -7.29 2.88
C PHE A 155 -20.28 -7.48 4.12
N PHE A 156 -19.71 -7.43 5.32
CA PHE A 156 -20.41 -7.56 6.59
C PHE A 156 -20.88 -6.23 7.19
N GLY A 157 -20.65 -5.11 6.51
CA GLY A 157 -21.09 -3.80 6.97
C GLY A 157 -20.34 -3.27 8.19
N ILE A 158 -19.18 -3.83 8.54
CA ILE A 158 -18.37 -3.49 9.72
C ILE A 158 -17.00 -2.92 9.37
N ALA A 159 -16.88 -2.26 8.22
CA ALA A 159 -15.63 -1.70 7.74
C ALA A 159 -15.35 -0.26 8.21
N ASP A 160 -16.17 0.33 9.07
CA ASP A 160 -16.06 1.73 9.53
C ASP A 160 -14.72 2.06 10.17
N GLU A 161 -14.06 1.06 10.75
CA GLU A 161 -12.82 1.25 11.46
C GLU A 161 -11.57 1.12 10.59
N VAL A 162 -11.76 0.63 9.37
CA VAL A 162 -10.64 0.31 8.44
C VAL A 162 -10.71 1.08 7.14
N LEU A 163 -11.83 1.74 6.85
CA LEU A 163 -12.03 2.51 5.64
C LEU A 163 -12.45 3.94 5.95
N HIS A 164 -11.97 4.87 5.13
CA HIS A 164 -12.47 6.23 5.15
C HIS A 164 -13.97 6.25 4.84
N PRO A 165 -14.81 7.04 5.56
CA PRO A 165 -16.27 7.06 5.37
C PRO A 165 -16.70 7.31 3.92
N ASP A 166 -16.05 8.24 3.22
CA ASP A 166 -16.38 8.58 1.83
C ASP A 166 -16.03 7.45 0.87
N VAL A 167 -14.93 6.71 1.14
CA VAL A 167 -14.55 5.50 0.38
C VAL A 167 -15.63 4.44 0.54
N ARG A 168 -16.06 4.18 1.78
CA ARG A 168 -17.15 3.24 2.05
C ARG A 168 -18.43 3.65 1.36
N SER A 169 -18.85 4.92 1.50
CA SER A 169 -20.06 5.44 0.86
C SER A 169 -20.06 5.27 -0.66
N MET A 170 -18.91 5.51 -1.32
CA MET A 170 -18.78 5.29 -2.76
C MET A 170 -18.89 3.80 -3.11
N ILE A 171 -18.23 2.92 -2.35
CA ILE A 171 -18.27 1.47 -2.57
C ILE A 171 -19.71 0.94 -2.47
N GLU A 172 -20.45 1.37 -1.45
CA GLU A 172 -21.85 0.95 -1.23
C GLU A 172 -22.78 1.50 -2.32
N ARG A 173 -22.66 2.79 -2.65
CA ARG A 173 -23.49 3.45 -3.66
C ARG A 173 -23.32 2.85 -5.05
N GLU A 174 -22.11 2.50 -5.42
CA GLU A 174 -21.77 1.97 -6.75
C GLU A 174 -21.71 0.44 -6.79
N ASN A 175 -22.08 -0.21 -5.68
CA ASN A 175 -22.07 -1.68 -5.54
C ASN A 175 -20.71 -2.31 -5.94
N LEU A 176 -19.63 -1.68 -5.56
CA LEU A 176 -18.30 -2.17 -5.87
C LEU A 176 -17.97 -3.40 -5.01
N TYR A 177 -17.15 -4.29 -5.55
CA TYR A 177 -16.72 -5.54 -4.88
C TYR A 177 -17.88 -6.47 -4.48
N GLY A 178 -19.07 -6.31 -5.05
CA GLY A 178 -20.24 -7.13 -4.73
C GLY A 178 -20.88 -6.85 -3.36
N VAL A 179 -20.60 -5.70 -2.77
CA VAL A 179 -21.05 -5.35 -1.40
C VAL A 179 -22.53 -4.98 -1.31
N GLY A 180 -23.19 -4.63 -2.42
CA GLY A 180 -24.62 -4.27 -2.45
C GLY A 180 -25.60 -5.44 -2.38
N GLY A 181 -25.12 -6.66 -2.23
CA GLY A 181 -25.95 -7.85 -1.97
C GLY A 181 -26.36 -7.93 -0.51
N LYS A 182 -27.63 -8.23 -0.24
CA LYS A 182 -28.22 -8.37 1.08
C LYS A 182 -27.30 -9.13 2.02
N TYR A 183 -27.12 -8.61 3.24
CA TYR A 183 -26.47 -9.29 4.35
C TYR A 183 -26.98 -10.73 4.46
N HIS A 184 -26.22 -11.69 4.01
CA HIS A 184 -26.49 -13.09 4.29
C HIS A 184 -26.00 -13.37 5.71
N ALA A 185 -26.80 -14.12 6.48
CA ALA A 185 -26.41 -14.57 7.82
C ALA A 185 -25.00 -15.19 7.74
N LEU A 186 -24.08 -14.62 8.52
CA LEU A 186 -22.70 -15.06 8.56
C LEU A 186 -22.58 -16.48 9.11
N PRO A 187 -21.73 -17.32 8.53
CA PRO A 187 -21.21 -18.47 9.24
C PRO A 187 -20.50 -18.01 10.52
N PHE A 188 -20.78 -18.67 11.63
CA PHE A 188 -20.25 -18.31 12.95
C PHE A 188 -18.72 -18.15 12.98
N ASP A 189 -17.99 -18.95 12.20
CA ASP A 189 -16.54 -18.89 12.06
C ASP A 189 -16.05 -17.58 11.40
N GLU A 190 -16.84 -16.99 10.51
CA GLU A 190 -16.49 -15.72 9.87
C GLU A 190 -16.79 -14.53 10.78
N LEU A 191 -17.85 -14.57 11.57
CA LEU A 191 -18.10 -13.60 12.65
C LEU A 191 -16.97 -13.59 13.67
N ARG A 192 -16.49 -14.76 14.06
CA ARG A 192 -15.37 -14.91 14.97
C ARG A 192 -14.09 -14.30 14.38
N ARG A 193 -13.77 -14.59 13.12
CA ARG A 193 -12.61 -13.99 12.44
C ARG A 193 -12.70 -12.47 12.30
N ALA A 194 -13.91 -11.95 12.00
CA ALA A 194 -14.12 -10.51 11.95
C ALA A 194 -13.95 -9.87 13.35
N ALA A 195 -14.46 -10.50 14.40
CA ALA A 195 -14.28 -10.06 15.78
C ALA A 195 -12.79 -10.08 16.20
N GLU A 196 -12.05 -11.12 15.81
CA GLU A 196 -10.60 -11.22 16.06
C GLU A 196 -9.82 -10.13 15.32
N LEU A 197 -10.21 -9.76 14.08
CA LEU A 197 -9.62 -8.65 13.33
C LEU A 197 -9.89 -7.30 14.02
N LEU A 198 -11.10 -7.07 14.48
CA LEU A 198 -11.46 -5.83 15.17
C LEU A 198 -10.88 -5.73 16.58
N ALA A 199 -10.60 -6.87 17.22
CA ALA A 199 -9.95 -6.93 18.54
C ALA A 199 -8.43 -6.73 18.48
N ARG A 200 -7.80 -6.70 17.28
CA ARG A 200 -6.37 -6.42 17.15
C ARG A 200 -6.07 -5.00 17.65
N PRO A 201 -4.97 -4.81 18.43
CA PRO A 201 -4.62 -3.49 18.92
C PRO A 201 -4.43 -2.55 17.74
N ARG A 202 -5.20 -1.46 17.76
CA ARG A 202 -5.09 -0.40 16.75
C ARG A 202 -3.74 0.28 16.92
N CYS A 203 -3.09 0.53 15.81
CA CYS A 203 -1.96 1.44 15.77
C CYS A 203 -2.47 2.86 16.01
N HIS A 204 -2.78 3.21 17.27
CA HIS A 204 -3.02 4.59 17.61
C HIS A 204 -1.69 5.34 17.47
N ARG A 205 -1.61 6.21 16.47
CA ARG A 205 -0.57 7.24 16.42
C ARG A 205 -0.66 8.01 17.74
N LYS A 206 0.30 7.83 18.60
CA LYS A 206 0.63 8.83 19.61
C LYS A 206 1.30 9.99 18.89
N ALA A 207 0.51 10.81 18.21
CA ALA A 207 0.97 12.08 17.62
C ALA A 207 1.53 13.05 18.70
N GLU A 208 1.38 12.74 19.98
CA GLU A 208 1.83 13.59 21.08
C GLU A 208 3.28 13.34 21.50
N GLN A 209 3.90 12.21 21.16
CA GLN A 209 5.28 11.91 21.60
C GLN A 209 6.37 12.45 20.66
N LEU A 210 6.04 12.87 19.44
CA LEU A 210 6.99 13.47 18.49
C LEU A 210 7.03 15.02 18.56
N ARG A 211 6.25 15.66 19.44
CA ARG A 211 6.35 17.09 19.69
C ARG A 211 7.26 17.47 20.87
N ALA A 212 7.86 16.50 21.53
CA ALA A 212 8.68 16.69 22.72
C ALA A 212 10.10 16.11 22.61
N ALA A 213 10.59 15.88 21.39
CA ALA A 213 11.99 15.49 21.15
C ALA A 213 12.65 16.45 20.18
#